data_e58987ae96d51b0970d06d1f9685cf00
#
_entry.id   e58987ae96d51b0970d06d1f9685cf00
#
_cell.length_a   1.000
_cell.length_b   1.000
_cell.length_c   1.000
_cell.angle_alpha   90.00
_cell.angle_beta   90.00
_cell.angle_gamma   90.00
#
_symmetry.space_group_name_H-M   'P 1'
#
loop_
_entity.id
_entity.type
_entity.pdbx_description
1 polymer ?
#
loop_
_entity_poly.entity_id
_entity_poly.type
_entity_poly.pdbx_seq_one_letter_code
_entity_poly.pdbx_strand_id
1 'polypeptide(L)'
;MVLFTDLQSQNGGHCQPLLYLKSIPVAQFELGTFDYLNTLIASHAIPCDWKVVGGVHPIKTRALLIAVKERLQRIATRDPALAAKVQILESHEELKQLRVEGAMGAIYQPNAAKCWPYKLVAWILERLVRDDARAATGEKLFNLQTSTSALGLQRLEDGYWIVHTSRGQITTKQVLLATNAYTSYLLPRMTGLIVPVRGQVSALVTPDKGEQLQHSYAWLDNEGGEDYLIHRDNGPLILGGERLVADGAEVGVSRDDAVDAAVAESLRRALYGTLKLKEPDQEEDDELAADFEWTGIMGYSKDDSPWVGAVPESLGGGGGLWISAGYTGHGMPVAARTGISVAQMMMGREKQEGAVAVPEEYKISETRIRNLEGKAERTLVEELKMLDRP
;
A
#
# COMPACT_ATOMS: atom_id res chain seq x y z
N MET A 1 6.23 22.51 -4.35
CA MET A 1 7.28 21.50 -4.48
C MET A 1 6.77 20.19 -3.90
N VAL A 2 7.04 19.07 -4.53
CA VAL A 2 6.71 17.74 -4.02
C VAL A 2 8.01 16.98 -3.75
N LEU A 3 8.15 16.44 -2.56
CA LEU A 3 9.23 15.52 -2.17
C LEU A 3 8.64 14.12 -2.13
N PHE A 4 9.21 13.18 -2.85
CA PHE A 4 8.75 11.80 -2.88
C PHE A 4 9.92 10.80 -2.86
N THR A 5 9.62 9.56 -2.52
CA THR A 5 10.55 8.44 -2.58
C THR A 5 10.05 7.43 -3.60
N ASP A 6 10.94 6.62 -4.16
CA ASP A 6 10.64 5.65 -5.21
C ASP A 6 9.94 4.37 -4.71
N LEU A 7 9.51 4.36 -3.47
CA LEU A 7 9.02 3.16 -2.79
C LEU A 7 7.79 2.51 -3.41
N GLN A 8 6.91 3.32 -4.05
CA GLN A 8 5.74 2.77 -4.74
C GLN A 8 6.10 1.97 -6.00
N SER A 9 7.29 2.17 -6.56
CA SER A 9 7.77 1.42 -7.70
C SER A 9 8.46 0.10 -7.32
N GLN A 10 8.86 -0.08 -6.06
CA GLN A 10 9.58 -1.26 -5.55
C GLN A 10 8.68 -2.35 -4.95
N ASN A 11 7.38 -2.12 -4.79
CA ASN A 11 6.47 -3.15 -4.26
C ASN A 11 6.17 -4.23 -5.31
N GLY A 12 5.62 -5.36 -4.85
CA GLY A 12 5.34 -6.52 -5.71
C GLY A 12 4.17 -6.36 -6.69
N GLY A 13 3.46 -5.21 -6.69
CA GLY A 13 2.43 -4.92 -7.67
C GLY A 13 1.06 -5.52 -7.38
N HIS A 14 0.76 -5.86 -6.15
CA HIS A 14 -0.56 -6.27 -5.71
C HIS A 14 -1.40 -5.03 -5.35
N CYS A 15 -2.51 -4.82 -6.04
CA CYS A 15 -3.47 -3.75 -5.77
C CYS A 15 -4.82 -4.34 -5.41
N GLN A 16 -5.15 -4.37 -4.12
CA GLN A 16 -6.41 -4.90 -3.61
C GLN A 16 -6.96 -4.04 -2.47
N PRO A 17 -8.16 -3.45 -2.61
CA PRO A 17 -8.89 -2.83 -1.51
C PRO A 17 -9.23 -3.83 -0.41
N LEU A 18 -9.12 -3.43 0.86
CA LEU A 18 -9.44 -4.28 2.01
C LEU A 18 -10.88 -4.07 2.48
N LEU A 19 -11.86 -4.50 1.67
CA LEU A 19 -13.27 -4.14 1.80
C LEU A 19 -13.93 -4.55 3.11
N TYR A 20 -13.44 -5.59 3.76
CA TYR A 20 -14.01 -6.09 5.03
C TYR A 20 -13.10 -5.82 6.24
N LEU A 21 -11.84 -5.44 6.02
CA LEU A 21 -10.82 -5.22 7.06
C LEU A 21 -10.71 -3.76 7.51
N LYS A 22 -11.35 -2.84 6.81
CA LYS A 22 -11.32 -1.40 7.10
C LYS A 22 -12.72 -0.87 7.43
N SER A 23 -12.83 0.35 7.94
CA SER A 23 -14.12 1.01 8.10
C SER A 23 -14.80 1.19 6.73
N ILE A 24 -16.13 1.31 6.71
CA ILE A 24 -16.88 1.45 5.46
C ILE A 24 -16.39 2.65 4.63
N PRO A 25 -16.16 3.86 5.20
CA PRO A 25 -15.62 4.98 4.43
C PRO A 25 -14.24 4.72 3.82
N VAL A 26 -13.36 4.02 4.56
CA VAL A 26 -12.03 3.64 4.07
C VAL A 26 -12.15 2.61 2.96
N ALA A 27 -12.95 1.56 3.13
CA ALA A 27 -13.19 0.54 2.11
C ALA A 27 -13.74 1.12 0.80
N GLN A 28 -14.70 2.07 0.89
CA GLN A 28 -15.24 2.80 -0.26
C GLN A 28 -14.18 3.69 -0.93
N PHE A 29 -13.31 4.33 -0.14
CA PHE A 29 -12.21 5.14 -0.66
C PHE A 29 -11.19 4.29 -1.43
N GLU A 30 -10.81 3.16 -0.87
CA GLU A 30 -9.89 2.21 -1.50
C GLU A 30 -10.47 1.62 -2.80
N LEU A 31 -11.75 1.23 -2.77
CA LEU A 31 -12.47 0.77 -3.97
C LEU A 31 -12.49 1.85 -5.06
N GLY A 32 -12.79 3.09 -4.69
CA GLY A 32 -12.74 4.22 -5.62
C GLY A 32 -11.33 4.51 -6.15
N THR A 33 -10.28 4.18 -5.41
CA THR A 33 -8.88 4.28 -5.89
C THR A 33 -8.58 3.18 -6.90
N PHE A 34 -9.02 1.96 -6.64
CA PHE A 34 -8.93 0.84 -7.58
C PHE A 34 -9.63 1.17 -8.91
N ASP A 35 -10.87 1.66 -8.86
CA ASP A 35 -11.65 2.03 -10.03
C ASP A 35 -10.99 3.19 -10.81
N TYR A 36 -10.44 4.18 -10.09
CA TYR A 36 -9.67 5.27 -10.70
C TYR A 36 -8.44 4.77 -11.44
N LEU A 37 -7.62 3.91 -10.82
CA LEU A 37 -6.42 3.35 -11.45
C LEU A 37 -6.79 2.50 -12.66
N ASN A 38 -7.80 1.64 -12.53
CA ASN A 38 -8.29 0.81 -13.63
C ASN A 38 -8.72 1.66 -14.84
N THR A 39 -9.46 2.74 -14.59
CA THR A 39 -9.90 3.67 -15.62
C THR A 39 -8.74 4.45 -16.23
N LEU A 40 -7.83 4.99 -15.42
CA LEU A 40 -6.66 5.75 -15.86
C LEU A 40 -5.78 4.90 -16.79
N ILE A 41 -5.46 3.67 -16.35
CA ILE A 41 -4.58 2.77 -17.08
C ILE A 41 -5.22 2.36 -18.41
N ALA A 42 -6.51 2.02 -18.41
CA ALA A 42 -7.23 1.65 -19.63
C ALA A 42 -7.36 2.82 -20.61
N SER A 43 -7.75 4.02 -20.13
CA SER A 43 -7.97 5.19 -20.99
C SER A 43 -6.70 5.70 -21.65
N HIS A 44 -5.54 5.50 -21.04
CA HIS A 44 -4.24 5.92 -21.57
C HIS A 44 -3.41 4.77 -22.13
N ALA A 45 -3.94 3.53 -22.13
CA ALA A 45 -3.23 2.32 -22.53
C ALA A 45 -1.83 2.21 -21.89
N ILE A 46 -1.76 2.46 -20.56
CA ILE A 46 -0.48 2.50 -19.84
C ILE A 46 0.15 1.09 -19.81
N PRO A 47 1.37 0.88 -20.33
CA PRO A 47 1.98 -0.43 -20.46
C PRO A 47 2.60 -0.90 -19.13
N CYS A 48 1.80 -1.04 -18.06
CA CYS A 48 2.24 -1.41 -16.71
C CYS A 48 1.78 -2.81 -16.29
N ASP A 49 1.41 -3.66 -17.24
CA ASP A 49 0.96 -5.04 -17.01
C ASP A 49 -0.24 -5.14 -16.04
N TRP A 50 -1.09 -4.12 -16.03
CA TRP A 50 -2.30 -4.10 -15.20
C TRP A 50 -3.30 -5.15 -15.66
N LYS A 51 -3.70 -6.02 -14.71
CA LYS A 51 -4.70 -7.04 -14.97
C LYS A 51 -5.55 -7.27 -13.73
N VAL A 52 -6.86 -7.10 -13.87
CA VAL A 52 -7.82 -7.46 -12.82
C VAL A 52 -7.91 -8.98 -12.76
N VAL A 53 -7.64 -9.56 -11.61
CA VAL A 53 -7.54 -11.01 -11.39
C VAL A 53 -8.43 -11.50 -10.26
N GLY A 54 -9.01 -10.58 -9.47
CA GLY A 54 -9.62 -10.93 -8.20
C GLY A 54 -8.59 -11.35 -7.15
N GLY A 55 -8.94 -11.19 -5.88
CA GLY A 55 -8.08 -11.47 -4.75
C GLY A 55 -8.66 -12.55 -3.84
N VAL A 56 -7.82 -13.44 -3.38
CA VAL A 56 -8.14 -14.54 -2.47
C VAL A 56 -7.41 -14.32 -1.16
N HIS A 57 -8.14 -14.32 -0.03
CA HIS A 57 -7.57 -14.31 1.31
C HIS A 57 -7.88 -15.64 2.00
N PRO A 58 -6.94 -16.60 2.04
CA PRO A 58 -7.10 -17.84 2.76
C PRO A 58 -7.15 -17.59 4.26
N ILE A 59 -8.12 -18.14 4.95
CA ILE A 59 -8.31 -18.01 6.39
C ILE A 59 -7.84 -19.28 7.08
N LYS A 60 -6.78 -19.18 7.89
CA LYS A 60 -6.14 -20.31 8.58
C LYS A 60 -6.87 -20.71 9.88
N THR A 61 -7.62 -19.81 10.51
CA THR A 61 -8.21 -20.08 11.84
C THR A 61 -9.73 -19.89 11.86
N ARG A 62 -10.41 -20.75 12.66
CA ARG A 62 -11.86 -20.64 12.83
C ARG A 62 -12.28 -19.33 13.52
N ALA A 63 -11.45 -18.82 14.41
CA ALA A 63 -11.74 -17.55 15.11
C ALA A 63 -11.79 -16.37 14.14
N LEU A 64 -10.82 -16.29 13.20
CA LEU A 64 -10.80 -15.26 12.18
C LEU A 64 -11.98 -15.41 11.21
N LEU A 65 -12.32 -16.64 10.79
CA LEU A 65 -13.47 -16.89 9.91
C LEU A 65 -14.78 -16.40 10.54
N ILE A 66 -14.99 -16.66 11.83
CA ILE A 66 -16.17 -16.18 12.55
C ILE A 66 -16.18 -14.65 12.61
N ALA A 67 -15.05 -14.03 12.97
CA ALA A 67 -14.95 -12.57 13.07
C ALA A 67 -15.24 -11.89 11.71
N VAL A 68 -14.75 -12.47 10.61
CA VAL A 68 -15.02 -11.97 9.24
C VAL A 68 -16.50 -12.11 8.87
N LYS A 69 -17.14 -13.23 9.19
CA LYS A 69 -18.58 -13.43 8.96
C LYS A 69 -19.42 -12.39 9.71
N GLU A 70 -19.15 -12.19 10.98
CA GLU A 70 -19.82 -11.17 11.78
C GLU A 70 -19.58 -9.76 11.24
N ARG A 71 -18.36 -9.48 10.78
CA ARG A 71 -18.01 -8.22 10.15
C ARG A 71 -18.81 -7.97 8.88
N LEU A 72 -18.89 -8.96 7.98
CA LEU A 72 -19.65 -8.85 6.74
C LEU A 72 -21.15 -8.68 6.97
N GLN A 73 -21.72 -9.30 8.03
CA GLN A 73 -23.11 -9.05 8.41
C GLN A 73 -23.34 -7.59 8.82
N ARG A 74 -22.41 -6.98 9.58
CA ARG A 74 -22.49 -5.56 9.95
C ARG A 74 -22.36 -4.65 8.74
N ILE A 75 -21.45 -4.96 7.79
CA ILE A 75 -21.35 -4.22 6.53
C ILE A 75 -22.64 -4.35 5.73
N ALA A 76 -23.19 -5.57 5.58
CA ALA A 76 -24.41 -5.81 4.81
C ALA A 76 -25.63 -5.01 5.34
N THR A 77 -25.68 -4.75 6.64
CA THR A 77 -26.73 -3.91 7.25
C THR A 77 -26.58 -2.43 6.89
N ARG A 78 -25.35 -1.92 6.71
CA ARG A 78 -25.06 -0.50 6.50
C ARG A 78 -24.78 -0.14 5.04
N ASP A 79 -24.12 -1.03 4.32
CA ASP A 79 -23.76 -0.92 2.91
C ASP A 79 -23.87 -2.28 2.22
N PRO A 80 -25.09 -2.69 1.81
CA PRO A 80 -25.29 -3.96 1.12
C PRO A 80 -24.51 -4.08 -0.19
N ALA A 81 -24.29 -2.96 -0.89
CA ALA A 81 -23.57 -2.93 -2.17
C ALA A 81 -22.07 -3.23 -1.97
N LEU A 82 -21.48 -2.73 -0.89
CA LEU A 82 -20.11 -3.06 -0.51
C LEU A 82 -19.99 -4.53 -0.08
N ALA A 83 -20.92 -5.00 0.77
CA ALA A 83 -20.92 -6.38 1.23
C ALA A 83 -21.03 -7.39 0.08
N ALA A 84 -21.82 -7.09 -0.95
CA ALA A 84 -22.00 -7.94 -2.13
C ALA A 84 -20.72 -8.13 -2.97
N LYS A 85 -19.68 -7.31 -2.75
CA LYS A 85 -18.37 -7.44 -3.40
C LYS A 85 -17.43 -8.43 -2.70
N VAL A 86 -17.84 -9.00 -1.57
CA VAL A 86 -17.02 -9.91 -0.76
C VAL A 86 -17.74 -11.23 -0.62
N GLN A 87 -17.10 -12.31 -1.04
CA GLN A 87 -17.64 -13.66 -0.96
C GLN A 87 -16.85 -14.48 0.06
N ILE A 88 -17.55 -15.28 0.86
CA ILE A 88 -16.96 -16.27 1.76
C ILE A 88 -17.15 -17.65 1.12
N LEU A 89 -16.06 -18.36 0.93
CA LEU A 89 -16.00 -19.68 0.31
C LEU A 89 -15.49 -20.67 1.36
N GLU A 90 -16.23 -21.75 1.59
CA GLU A 90 -15.93 -22.71 2.67
C GLU A 90 -16.01 -24.18 2.23
N SER A 91 -16.62 -24.45 1.08
CA SER A 91 -16.69 -25.83 0.61
C SER A 91 -15.33 -26.31 0.12
N HIS A 92 -15.05 -27.60 0.32
CA HIS A 92 -13.80 -28.19 -0.15
C HIS A 92 -13.56 -27.98 -1.65
N GLU A 93 -14.61 -28.05 -2.45
CA GLU A 93 -14.52 -27.84 -3.91
C GLU A 93 -14.14 -26.40 -4.27
N GLU A 94 -14.74 -25.39 -3.58
CA GLU A 94 -14.39 -23.98 -3.79
C GLU A 94 -12.94 -23.70 -3.38
N LEU A 95 -12.50 -24.23 -2.22
CA LEU A 95 -11.13 -24.03 -1.73
C LEU A 95 -10.11 -24.71 -2.65
N LYS A 96 -10.46 -25.86 -3.22
CA LYS A 96 -9.66 -26.58 -4.22
C LYS A 96 -9.53 -25.77 -5.51
N GLN A 97 -10.63 -25.20 -6.03
CA GLN A 97 -10.60 -24.32 -7.20
C GLN A 97 -9.71 -23.09 -6.98
N LEU A 98 -9.67 -22.57 -5.75
CA LEU A 98 -8.80 -21.48 -5.34
C LEU A 98 -7.38 -21.95 -4.95
N ARG A 99 -7.09 -23.27 -4.99
CA ARG A 99 -5.80 -23.87 -4.64
C ARG A 99 -5.35 -23.66 -3.18
N VAL A 100 -6.30 -23.47 -2.27
CA VAL A 100 -6.08 -23.21 -0.84
C VAL A 100 -6.80 -24.24 0.04
N GLU A 101 -6.73 -25.51 -0.32
CA GLU A 101 -7.46 -26.62 0.31
C GLU A 101 -7.20 -26.77 1.82
N GLY A 102 -6.04 -26.33 2.31
CA GLY A 102 -5.68 -26.36 3.73
C GLY A 102 -6.31 -25.22 4.57
N ALA A 103 -7.01 -24.28 3.96
CA ALA A 103 -7.65 -23.18 4.67
C ALA A 103 -8.99 -23.59 5.30
N MET A 104 -9.40 -22.92 6.39
CA MET A 104 -10.72 -23.06 7.02
C MET A 104 -11.83 -22.43 6.19
N GLY A 105 -11.48 -21.55 5.27
CA GLY A 105 -12.31 -20.83 4.36
C GLY A 105 -11.46 -19.82 3.59
N ALA A 106 -12.04 -19.16 2.61
CA ALA A 106 -11.38 -18.11 1.86
C ALA A 106 -12.33 -16.94 1.63
N ILE A 107 -11.78 -15.74 1.59
CA ILE A 107 -12.48 -14.55 1.12
C ILE A 107 -12.08 -14.31 -0.31
N TYR A 108 -13.06 -14.14 -1.18
CA TYR A 108 -12.84 -13.72 -2.56
C TYR A 108 -13.39 -12.31 -2.80
N GLN A 109 -12.63 -11.48 -3.48
CA GLN A 109 -13.01 -10.13 -3.92
C GLN A 109 -12.66 -9.94 -5.39
N PRO A 110 -13.60 -9.51 -6.27
CA PRO A 110 -13.31 -9.29 -7.69
C PRO A 110 -12.40 -8.08 -7.92
N ASN A 111 -12.38 -7.13 -6.99
CA ASN A 111 -11.64 -5.88 -7.11
C ASN A 111 -10.18 -6.05 -6.60
N ALA A 112 -9.42 -6.87 -7.29
CA ALA A 112 -7.98 -6.98 -7.08
C ALA A 112 -7.27 -7.07 -8.42
N ALA A 113 -6.10 -6.43 -8.53
CA ALA A 113 -5.30 -6.41 -9.74
C ALA A 113 -3.82 -6.66 -9.42
N LYS A 114 -3.12 -7.17 -10.42
CA LYS A 114 -1.67 -7.21 -10.48
C LYS A 114 -1.16 -6.19 -11.48
N CYS A 115 0.03 -5.64 -11.24
CA CYS A 115 0.67 -4.72 -12.18
C CYS A 115 2.19 -4.69 -11.99
N TRP A 116 2.87 -3.92 -12.80
CA TRP A 116 4.27 -3.55 -12.60
C TRP A 116 4.33 -2.08 -12.14
N PRO A 117 4.42 -1.79 -10.83
CA PRO A 117 4.30 -0.43 -10.29
C PRO A 117 5.36 0.53 -10.84
N TYR A 118 6.59 0.06 -11.01
CA TYR A 118 7.66 0.86 -11.62
C TYR A 118 7.27 1.43 -13.00
N LYS A 119 6.69 0.59 -13.87
CA LYS A 119 6.24 1.04 -15.19
C LYS A 119 5.14 2.09 -15.11
N LEU A 120 4.20 1.94 -14.15
CA LEU A 120 3.13 2.91 -13.93
C LEU A 120 3.69 4.27 -13.50
N VAL A 121 4.55 4.28 -12.49
CA VAL A 121 5.16 5.52 -11.95
C VAL A 121 6.06 6.17 -13.01
N ALA A 122 6.91 5.39 -13.68
CA ALA A 122 7.80 5.88 -14.73
C ALA A 122 7.01 6.51 -15.89
N TRP A 123 5.91 5.89 -16.33
CA TRP A 123 5.04 6.43 -17.37
C TRP A 123 4.43 7.79 -16.97
N ILE A 124 3.95 7.91 -15.73
CA ILE A 124 3.38 9.18 -15.23
C ILE A 124 4.45 10.28 -15.23
N LEU A 125 5.64 9.99 -14.69
CA LEU A 125 6.75 10.95 -14.64
C LEU A 125 7.22 11.36 -16.04
N GLU A 126 7.38 10.39 -16.94
CA GLU A 126 7.76 10.65 -18.33
C GLU A 126 6.72 11.52 -19.04
N ARG A 127 5.44 11.28 -18.80
CA ARG A 127 4.36 12.11 -19.33
C ARG A 127 4.45 13.55 -18.85
N LEU A 128 4.66 13.76 -17.55
CA LEU A 128 4.81 15.10 -16.98
C LEU A 128 6.01 15.85 -17.57
N VAL A 129 7.15 15.18 -17.73
CA VAL A 129 8.35 15.77 -18.35
C VAL A 129 8.10 16.13 -19.83
N ARG A 130 7.41 15.26 -20.57
CA ARG A 130 7.11 15.49 -22.00
C ARG A 130 6.08 16.60 -22.22
N ASP A 131 5.06 16.65 -21.40
CA ASP A 131 4.01 17.67 -21.51
C ASP A 131 4.56 19.07 -21.14
N ASP A 132 5.45 19.16 -20.15
CA ASP A 132 6.19 20.38 -19.81
C ASP A 132 7.04 20.88 -21.00
N ALA A 133 7.75 19.97 -21.65
CA ALA A 133 8.57 20.30 -22.83
C ALA A 133 7.77 20.76 -24.04
N ARG A 134 6.46 20.47 -24.10
CA ARG A 134 5.53 20.89 -25.16
C ARG A 134 4.71 22.15 -24.79
N ALA A 135 4.85 22.68 -23.56
CA ALA A 135 4.11 23.86 -23.14
C ALA A 135 4.43 25.04 -24.05
N ALA A 136 3.39 25.60 -24.67
CA ALA A 136 3.51 26.68 -25.67
C ALA A 136 4.04 27.99 -25.06
N THR A 137 4.04 28.12 -23.74
CA THR A 137 4.48 29.32 -22.99
C THR A 137 5.99 29.43 -22.84
N GLY A 138 6.75 28.36 -23.10
CA GLY A 138 8.19 28.31 -22.82
C GLY A 138 8.56 28.33 -21.34
N GLU A 139 7.59 28.44 -20.44
CA GLU A 139 7.80 28.32 -19.01
C GLU A 139 7.84 26.84 -18.60
N LYS A 140 8.86 26.46 -17.84
CA LYS A 140 8.95 25.11 -17.28
C LYS A 140 7.96 25.01 -16.10
N LEU A 141 6.90 24.21 -16.30
CA LEU A 141 5.87 23.96 -15.30
C LEU A 141 6.21 22.77 -14.40
N PHE A 142 7.06 21.86 -14.87
CA PHE A 142 7.47 20.66 -14.16
C PHE A 142 9.00 20.48 -14.17
N ASN A 143 9.58 20.22 -13.00
CA ASN A 143 11.01 19.99 -12.86
C ASN A 143 11.24 18.76 -11.95
N LEU A 144 11.74 17.68 -12.53
CA LEU A 144 12.08 16.44 -11.82
C LEU A 144 13.59 16.45 -11.52
N GLN A 145 13.92 16.35 -10.23
CA GLN A 145 15.29 16.26 -9.73
C GLN A 145 15.51 14.92 -9.05
N THR A 146 16.01 13.95 -9.80
CA THR A 146 16.45 12.65 -9.27
C THR A 146 17.82 12.78 -8.59
N SER A 147 18.19 11.79 -7.78
CA SER A 147 19.45 11.79 -7.01
C SER A 147 19.70 13.09 -6.22
N THR A 148 18.63 13.67 -5.69
CA THR A 148 18.63 14.96 -5.00
C THR A 148 17.88 14.82 -3.68
N SER A 149 18.57 14.30 -2.67
CA SER A 149 17.99 14.06 -1.35
C SER A 149 17.62 15.37 -0.66
N ALA A 150 16.39 15.43 -0.13
CA ALA A 150 16.00 16.48 0.80
C ALA A 150 16.62 16.21 2.18
N LEU A 151 17.37 17.16 2.69
CA LEU A 151 18.14 17.04 3.93
C LEU A 151 17.51 17.76 5.12
N GLY A 152 16.59 18.70 4.85
CA GLY A 152 15.90 19.45 5.89
C GLY A 152 14.93 20.48 5.32
N LEU A 153 14.07 20.97 6.21
CA LEU A 153 13.07 21.99 5.92
C LEU A 153 13.28 23.18 6.85
N GLN A 154 13.15 24.37 6.31
CA GLN A 154 13.22 25.62 7.08
C GLN A 154 12.08 26.53 6.68
N ARG A 155 11.28 26.99 7.64
CA ARG A 155 10.27 28.00 7.44
C ARG A 155 10.86 29.39 7.60
N LEU A 156 10.59 30.29 6.67
CA LEU A 156 10.97 31.69 6.72
C LEU A 156 9.88 32.54 7.37
N GLU A 157 10.24 33.73 7.85
CA GLU A 157 9.31 34.68 8.48
C GLU A 157 8.24 35.21 7.54
N ASP A 158 8.54 35.28 6.23
CA ASP A 158 7.61 35.68 5.16
C ASP A 158 6.65 34.55 4.74
N GLY A 159 6.73 33.38 5.41
CA GLY A 159 5.87 32.20 5.16
C GLY A 159 6.34 31.29 4.05
N TYR A 160 7.47 31.57 3.40
CA TYR A 160 8.08 30.64 2.46
C TYR A 160 8.80 29.50 3.19
N TRP A 161 9.05 28.42 2.46
CA TRP A 161 9.83 27.27 2.89
C TRP A 161 11.13 27.18 2.10
N ILE A 162 12.23 26.88 2.76
CA ILE A 162 13.47 26.42 2.15
C ILE A 162 13.56 24.92 2.30
N VAL A 163 13.72 24.20 1.20
CA VAL A 163 14.09 22.80 1.17
C VAL A 163 15.59 22.72 0.92
N HIS A 164 16.31 22.27 1.93
CA HIS A 164 17.75 21.99 1.82
C HIS A 164 17.93 20.64 1.12
N THR A 165 18.75 20.59 0.09
CA THR A 165 19.02 19.37 -0.67
C THR A 165 20.52 19.09 -0.77
N SER A 166 20.91 17.88 -1.18
CA SER A 166 22.31 17.53 -1.45
C SER A 166 22.93 18.34 -2.61
N ARG A 167 22.13 19.07 -3.40
CA ARG A 167 22.57 19.83 -4.58
C ARG A 167 22.31 21.33 -4.48
N GLY A 168 21.81 21.82 -3.33
CA GLY A 168 21.50 23.22 -3.10
C GLY A 168 20.18 23.43 -2.37
N GLN A 169 19.61 24.61 -2.47
CA GLN A 169 18.40 25.01 -1.76
C GLN A 169 17.30 25.41 -2.74
N ILE A 170 16.06 25.10 -2.37
CA ILE A 170 14.88 25.48 -3.13
C ILE A 170 13.94 26.27 -2.23
N THR A 171 13.64 27.51 -2.58
CA THR A 171 12.65 28.36 -1.89
C THR A 171 11.30 28.21 -2.57
N THR A 172 10.24 27.95 -1.80
CA THR A 172 8.89 27.71 -2.32
C THR A 172 7.80 28.11 -1.34
N LYS A 173 6.61 28.46 -1.83
CA LYS A 173 5.43 28.76 -1.00
C LYS A 173 4.82 27.52 -0.38
N GLN A 174 4.90 26.39 -1.05
CA GLN A 174 4.27 25.16 -0.59
C GLN A 174 5.20 23.96 -0.78
N VAL A 175 5.22 23.06 0.20
CA VAL A 175 5.93 21.79 0.16
C VAL A 175 4.92 20.68 0.43
N LEU A 176 4.93 19.63 -0.40
CA LEU A 176 4.22 18.38 -0.13
C LEU A 176 5.25 17.29 0.19
N LEU A 177 5.11 16.70 1.37
CA LEU A 177 5.87 15.53 1.79
C LEU A 177 5.12 14.25 1.36
N ALA A 178 5.55 13.67 0.26
CA ALA A 178 5.15 12.34 -0.19
C ALA A 178 6.28 11.32 0.07
N THR A 179 6.97 11.50 1.19
CA THR A 179 8.23 10.82 1.54
C THR A 179 8.02 9.55 2.35
N ASN A 180 6.79 9.14 2.57
CA ASN A 180 6.37 7.92 3.26
C ASN A 180 7.23 7.63 4.52
N ALA A 181 8.04 6.58 4.51
CA ALA A 181 8.90 6.18 5.62
C ALA A 181 9.89 7.28 6.08
N TYR A 182 10.37 8.10 5.15
CA TYR A 182 11.38 9.13 5.43
C TYR A 182 10.78 10.45 5.91
N THR A 183 9.46 10.51 6.12
CA THR A 183 8.79 11.71 6.64
C THR A 183 9.31 12.11 8.00
N SER A 184 9.54 11.16 8.91
CA SER A 184 10.07 11.41 10.26
C SER A 184 11.50 11.97 10.26
N TYR A 185 12.27 11.73 9.19
CA TYR A 185 13.58 12.37 9.02
C TYR A 185 13.47 13.88 8.77
N LEU A 186 12.51 14.29 7.92
CA LEU A 186 12.28 15.70 7.58
C LEU A 186 11.43 16.43 8.63
N LEU A 187 10.57 15.71 9.34
CA LEU A 187 9.74 16.19 10.44
C LEU A 187 9.98 15.33 11.69
N PRO A 188 10.98 15.65 12.51
CA PRO A 188 11.35 14.83 13.68
C PRO A 188 10.24 14.63 14.70
N ARG A 189 9.23 15.53 14.75
CA ARG A 189 8.04 15.38 15.59
C ARG A 189 7.08 14.27 15.11
N MET A 190 7.27 13.75 13.90
CA MET A 190 6.57 12.57 13.39
C MET A 190 7.25 11.26 13.81
N THR A 191 8.39 11.30 14.49
CA THR A 191 9.08 10.11 15.01
C THR A 191 8.15 9.32 15.92
N GLY A 192 7.98 8.01 15.65
CA GLY A 192 7.03 7.14 16.33
C GLY A 192 5.57 7.25 15.85
N LEU A 193 5.22 8.27 15.05
CA LEU A 193 3.94 8.34 14.34
C LEU A 193 4.02 7.69 12.96
N ILE A 194 5.14 7.86 12.26
CA ILE A 194 5.50 7.11 11.06
C ILE A 194 6.87 6.48 11.30
N VAL A 195 6.92 5.16 11.24
CA VAL A 195 8.14 4.38 11.49
C VAL A 195 8.55 3.69 10.18
N PRO A 196 9.83 3.72 9.79
CA PRO A 196 10.32 2.94 8.67
C PRO A 196 10.28 1.44 9.02
N VAL A 197 9.82 0.63 8.08
CA VAL A 197 9.83 -0.83 8.18
C VAL A 197 10.30 -1.38 6.84
N ARG A 198 11.35 -2.21 6.84
CA ARG A 198 11.82 -2.83 5.62
C ARG A 198 10.93 -4.01 5.24
N GLY A 199 10.39 -4.01 4.03
CA GLY A 199 9.73 -5.15 3.42
C GLY A 199 10.65 -5.82 2.41
N GLN A 200 10.49 -7.12 2.24
CA GLN A 200 11.25 -7.91 1.26
C GLN A 200 10.31 -8.62 0.30
N VAL A 201 10.77 -8.76 -0.93
CA VAL A 201 10.03 -9.38 -2.03
C VAL A 201 10.95 -10.32 -2.78
N SER A 202 10.43 -11.49 -3.16
CA SER A 202 11.12 -12.46 -4.00
C SER A 202 10.34 -12.69 -5.29
N ALA A 203 11.05 -12.71 -6.43
CA ALA A 203 10.55 -13.18 -7.71
C ALA A 203 10.91 -14.67 -7.81
N LEU A 204 9.97 -15.52 -7.40
CA LEU A 204 10.16 -16.96 -7.34
C LEU A 204 9.94 -17.60 -8.71
N VAL A 205 10.78 -18.52 -9.08
CA VAL A 205 10.66 -19.30 -10.31
C VAL A 205 9.42 -20.17 -10.22
N THR A 206 8.53 -20.06 -11.21
CA THR A 206 7.36 -20.93 -11.30
C THR A 206 7.82 -22.40 -11.47
N PRO A 207 7.32 -23.35 -10.68
CA PRO A 207 7.71 -24.74 -10.78
C PRO A 207 7.47 -25.31 -12.18
N ASP A 208 8.27 -26.29 -12.58
CA ASP A 208 8.05 -27.04 -13.82
C ASP A 208 6.63 -27.63 -13.83
N LYS A 209 5.90 -27.41 -14.94
CA LYS A 209 4.48 -27.76 -15.08
C LYS A 209 3.54 -27.05 -14.09
N GLY A 210 4.00 -26.01 -13.40
CA GLY A 210 3.15 -25.13 -12.60
C GLY A 210 2.19 -24.36 -13.50
N GLU A 211 0.94 -24.28 -13.11
CA GLU A 211 -0.07 -23.55 -13.85
C GLU A 211 -0.09 -22.06 -13.48
N GLN A 212 -0.49 -21.24 -14.45
CA GLN A 212 -0.74 -19.82 -14.21
C GLN A 212 -1.86 -19.62 -13.17
N LEU A 213 -1.53 -19.01 -12.05
CA LEU A 213 -2.53 -18.62 -11.04
C LEU A 213 -3.48 -17.59 -11.62
N GLN A 214 -4.78 -17.82 -11.45
CA GLN A 214 -5.82 -16.95 -11.98
C GLN A 214 -6.10 -15.74 -11.09
N HIS A 215 -5.73 -15.83 -9.81
CA HIS A 215 -5.98 -14.82 -8.78
C HIS A 215 -4.69 -14.30 -8.16
N SER A 216 -4.77 -13.18 -7.46
CA SER A 216 -3.79 -12.76 -6.47
C SER A 216 -4.18 -13.31 -5.10
N TYR A 217 -3.21 -13.41 -4.19
CA TYR A 217 -3.43 -13.95 -2.86
C TYR A 217 -2.88 -12.99 -1.81
N ALA A 218 -3.51 -12.95 -0.65
CA ALA A 218 -2.98 -12.28 0.53
C ALA A 218 -3.28 -13.12 1.78
N TRP A 219 -2.28 -13.36 2.60
CA TRP A 219 -2.39 -14.07 3.87
C TRP A 219 -2.26 -13.04 4.99
N LEU A 220 -3.31 -12.97 5.80
CA LEU A 220 -3.40 -12.07 6.94
C LEU A 220 -3.55 -12.94 8.18
N ASP A 221 -2.73 -12.74 9.17
CA ASP A 221 -2.80 -13.46 10.41
C ASP A 221 -3.03 -12.54 11.61
N ASN A 222 -3.27 -13.15 12.79
CA ASN A 222 -3.50 -12.42 14.04
C ASN A 222 -2.23 -11.80 14.62
N GLU A 223 -1.06 -12.18 14.12
CA GLU A 223 0.25 -11.78 14.63
C GLU A 223 0.86 -10.63 13.81
N GLY A 224 0.10 -10.14 12.81
CA GLY A 224 0.52 -9.04 11.93
C GLY A 224 1.38 -9.49 10.74
N GLY A 225 1.31 -10.78 10.38
CA GLY A 225 1.82 -11.28 9.09
C GLY A 225 0.97 -10.74 7.94
N GLU A 226 1.62 -10.21 6.94
CA GLU A 226 1.00 -9.59 5.77
C GLU A 226 1.73 -10.06 4.52
N ASP A 227 1.43 -11.29 4.08
CA ASP A 227 2.04 -11.84 2.89
C ASP A 227 1.11 -11.64 1.70
N TYR A 228 1.68 -11.37 0.53
CA TYR A 228 0.90 -11.25 -0.69
C TYR A 228 1.62 -11.89 -1.87
N LEU A 229 0.84 -12.43 -2.80
CA LEU A 229 1.34 -13.09 -4.00
C LEU A 229 0.60 -12.60 -5.24
N ILE A 230 1.35 -12.25 -6.27
CA ILE A 230 0.87 -12.17 -7.65
C ILE A 230 1.67 -13.11 -8.55
N HIS A 231 1.03 -13.70 -9.53
CA HIS A 231 1.70 -14.46 -10.58
C HIS A 231 1.75 -13.63 -11.85
N ARG A 232 2.93 -13.25 -12.32
CA ARG A 232 3.08 -12.52 -13.58
C ARG A 232 2.72 -13.43 -14.75
N ASP A 233 2.11 -12.84 -15.80
CA ASP A 233 1.76 -13.63 -16.98
C ASP A 233 3.04 -14.21 -17.63
N ASN A 234 3.13 -15.52 -17.71
CA ASN A 234 4.31 -16.26 -18.21
C ASN A 234 5.64 -15.86 -17.53
N GLY A 235 5.58 -15.49 -16.25
CA GLY A 235 6.73 -15.02 -15.50
C GLY A 235 6.77 -15.54 -14.07
N PRO A 236 7.58 -14.93 -13.20
CA PRO A 236 7.75 -15.38 -11.83
C PRO A 236 6.53 -15.11 -10.95
N LEU A 237 6.47 -15.87 -9.86
CA LEU A 237 5.63 -15.61 -8.71
C LEU A 237 6.27 -14.47 -7.89
N ILE A 238 5.58 -13.36 -7.74
CA ILE A 238 6.07 -12.24 -6.93
C ILE A 238 5.44 -12.34 -5.55
N LEU A 239 6.22 -12.75 -4.57
CA LEU A 239 5.83 -12.94 -3.18
C LEU A 239 6.52 -11.92 -2.30
N GLY A 240 5.75 -11.16 -1.52
CA GLY A 240 6.25 -10.24 -0.51
C GLY A 240 5.68 -10.57 0.85
N GLY A 241 6.48 -10.36 1.90
CA GLY A 241 6.07 -10.63 3.27
C GLY A 241 7.17 -11.25 4.13
N GLU A 242 6.80 -12.19 5.01
CA GLU A 242 7.66 -13.00 5.88
C GLU A 242 8.62 -12.19 6.79
N ARG A 243 8.40 -10.87 6.96
CA ARG A 243 9.28 -10.01 7.74
C ARG A 243 9.38 -10.38 9.23
N LEU A 244 8.39 -11.10 9.76
CA LEU A 244 8.33 -11.49 11.17
C LEU A 244 9.42 -12.50 11.57
N VAL A 245 10.06 -13.18 10.60
CA VAL A 245 11.17 -14.10 10.88
C VAL A 245 12.49 -13.37 11.12
N ALA A 246 12.59 -12.10 10.69
CA ALA A 246 13.77 -11.28 10.94
C ALA A 246 13.79 -10.74 12.36
N ASP A 247 14.99 -10.45 12.87
CA ASP A 247 15.15 -9.80 14.17
C ASP A 247 14.48 -8.43 14.20
N GLY A 248 13.64 -8.19 15.22
CA GLY A 248 12.84 -6.97 15.34
C GLY A 248 11.82 -6.76 14.20
N ALA A 249 11.49 -7.80 13.42
CA ALA A 249 10.53 -7.76 12.31
C ALA A 249 10.79 -6.59 11.33
N GLU A 250 12.05 -6.25 11.13
CA GLU A 250 12.52 -5.17 10.24
C GLU A 250 12.04 -3.75 10.62
N VAL A 251 11.51 -3.56 11.84
CA VAL A 251 11.02 -2.27 12.34
C VAL A 251 12.19 -1.35 12.66
N GLY A 252 12.12 -0.09 12.21
CA GLY A 252 13.18 0.91 12.38
C GLY A 252 14.28 0.84 11.31
N VAL A 253 14.24 -0.14 10.41
CA VAL A 253 15.20 -0.26 9.31
C VAL A 253 14.82 0.71 8.20
N SER A 254 15.75 1.60 7.83
CA SER A 254 15.54 2.65 6.80
C SER A 254 16.46 2.51 5.57
N ARG A 255 17.13 1.37 5.42
CA ARG A 255 18.03 1.05 4.29
C ARG A 255 17.47 -0.14 3.52
N ASP A 256 17.48 -0.04 2.20
CA ASP A 256 16.99 -1.03 1.24
C ASP A 256 18.08 -1.59 0.33
N ASP A 257 19.34 -1.42 0.73
CA ASP A 257 20.53 -1.84 -0.03
C ASP A 257 20.99 -3.28 0.29
N ALA A 258 20.21 -4.01 1.10
CA ALA A 258 20.52 -5.40 1.45
C ALA A 258 19.22 -6.19 1.72
N VAL A 259 19.22 -7.45 1.33
CA VAL A 259 18.19 -8.43 1.69
C VAL A 259 18.53 -9.12 3.01
N ASP A 260 17.52 -9.48 3.80
CA ASP A 260 17.67 -10.34 4.96
C ASP A 260 17.65 -11.80 4.53
N ALA A 261 18.63 -12.58 4.96
CA ALA A 261 18.79 -13.98 4.55
C ALA A 261 17.69 -14.89 5.09
N ALA A 262 17.22 -14.64 6.33
CA ALA A 262 16.17 -15.45 6.95
C ALA A 262 14.83 -15.18 6.27
N VAL A 263 14.53 -13.92 5.96
CA VAL A 263 13.33 -13.54 5.21
C VAL A 263 13.38 -14.11 3.78
N ALA A 264 14.54 -14.08 3.13
CA ALA A 264 14.71 -14.66 1.80
C ALA A 264 14.43 -16.17 1.79
N GLU A 265 15.00 -16.91 2.75
CA GLU A 265 14.74 -18.35 2.91
C GLU A 265 13.26 -18.62 3.20
N SER A 266 12.64 -17.83 4.10
CA SER A 266 11.23 -17.98 4.44
C SER A 266 10.32 -17.74 3.22
N LEU A 267 10.57 -16.69 2.43
CA LEU A 267 9.82 -16.39 1.20
C LEU A 267 9.91 -17.54 0.18
N ARG A 268 11.08 -18.16 0.03
CA ARG A 268 11.23 -19.30 -0.89
C ARG A 268 10.43 -20.53 -0.47
N ARG A 269 10.13 -20.68 0.82
CA ARG A 269 9.39 -21.80 1.42
C ARG A 269 7.93 -21.49 1.74
N ALA A 270 7.52 -20.24 1.78
CA ALA A 270 6.21 -19.78 2.28
C ALA A 270 5.01 -20.37 1.54
N LEU A 271 5.16 -20.69 0.26
CA LEU A 271 4.06 -21.27 -0.54
C LEU A 271 3.87 -22.78 -0.34
N TYR A 272 4.88 -23.47 0.17
CA TYR A 272 4.79 -24.91 0.44
C TYR A 272 3.68 -25.22 1.47
N GLY A 273 2.80 -26.15 1.12
CA GLY A 273 1.67 -26.54 1.96
C GLY A 273 0.59 -25.46 2.17
N THR A 274 0.77 -24.26 1.61
CA THR A 274 -0.15 -23.12 1.75
C THR A 274 -0.95 -22.89 0.47
N LEU A 275 -0.31 -23.02 -0.68
CA LEU A 275 -0.90 -22.84 -1.99
C LEU A 275 -0.47 -23.98 -2.93
N LYS A 276 -1.44 -24.58 -3.62
CA LYS A 276 -1.16 -25.61 -4.61
C LYS A 276 -0.69 -25.00 -5.94
N LEU A 277 0.58 -25.20 -6.28
CA LEU A 277 1.18 -24.70 -7.51
C LEU A 277 1.17 -25.70 -8.66
N LYS A 278 1.07 -27.01 -8.35
CA LYS A 278 1.07 -28.13 -9.29
C LYS A 278 -0.24 -28.91 -9.20
N GLU A 279 -0.51 -29.76 -10.19
CA GLU A 279 -1.63 -30.71 -10.16
C GLU A 279 -1.52 -31.70 -9.00
N PRO A 280 -2.64 -32.25 -8.49
CA PRO A 280 -2.67 -33.05 -7.26
C PRO A 280 -1.82 -34.31 -7.26
N ASP A 281 -1.47 -34.84 -8.43
CA ASP A 281 -0.67 -36.08 -8.61
C ASP A 281 0.85 -35.79 -8.75
N GLN A 282 1.26 -34.53 -8.65
CA GLN A 282 2.66 -34.11 -8.77
C GLN A 282 3.22 -33.73 -7.39
N GLU A 283 4.47 -34.11 -7.14
CA GLU A 283 5.19 -33.67 -5.94
C GLU A 283 5.41 -32.16 -6.00
N GLU A 284 5.15 -31.48 -4.89
CA GLU A 284 5.45 -30.06 -4.73
C GLU A 284 6.89 -29.87 -4.23
N ASP A 285 7.52 -28.81 -4.73
CA ASP A 285 8.81 -28.37 -4.21
C ASP A 285 8.59 -27.69 -2.84
N ASP A 286 9.41 -28.02 -1.86
CA ASP A 286 9.39 -27.43 -0.52
C ASP A 286 10.14 -26.09 -0.45
N GLU A 287 10.94 -25.78 -1.48
CA GLU A 287 11.65 -24.53 -1.65
C GLU A 287 11.71 -24.17 -3.14
N LEU A 288 11.33 -22.93 -3.46
CA LEU A 288 11.40 -22.40 -4.81
C LEU A 288 12.67 -21.58 -5.03
N ALA A 289 13.30 -21.71 -6.18
CA ALA A 289 14.38 -20.81 -6.57
C ALA A 289 13.85 -19.37 -6.75
N ALA A 290 14.67 -18.37 -6.46
CA ALA A 290 14.36 -16.98 -6.73
C ALA A 290 15.27 -16.45 -7.84
N ASP A 291 14.69 -15.84 -8.89
CA ASP A 291 15.43 -15.12 -9.92
C ASP A 291 15.97 -13.79 -9.40
N PHE A 292 15.16 -13.09 -8.59
CA PHE A 292 15.49 -11.80 -7.97
C PHE A 292 14.89 -11.69 -6.58
N GLU A 293 15.62 -11.00 -5.71
CA GLU A 293 15.16 -10.63 -4.38
C GLU A 293 15.51 -9.16 -4.13
N TRP A 294 14.58 -8.40 -3.55
CA TRP A 294 14.81 -6.98 -3.26
C TRP A 294 14.05 -6.53 -2.02
N THR A 295 14.41 -5.38 -1.52
CA THR A 295 13.77 -4.75 -0.36
C THR A 295 13.24 -3.37 -0.71
N GLY A 296 12.33 -2.88 0.12
CA GLY A 296 11.81 -1.52 0.07
C GLY A 296 11.39 -1.04 1.45
N ILE A 297 11.50 0.27 1.72
CA ILE A 297 11.20 0.82 3.03
C ILE A 297 9.77 1.35 3.09
N MET A 298 8.91 0.69 3.84
CA MET A 298 7.52 1.08 4.07
C MET A 298 7.42 2.07 5.23
N GLY A 299 6.48 3.02 5.15
CA GLY A 299 6.14 3.91 6.26
C GLY A 299 4.95 3.36 7.03
N TYR A 300 5.20 2.81 8.21
CA TYR A 300 4.14 2.31 9.08
C TYR A 300 3.62 3.43 9.98
N SER A 301 2.34 3.73 9.86
CA SER A 301 1.64 4.65 10.73
C SER A 301 1.24 3.96 12.03
N LYS A 302 1.34 4.65 13.15
CA LYS A 302 1.01 4.12 14.49
C LYS A 302 -0.45 3.67 14.63
N ASP A 303 -1.35 4.12 13.75
CA ASP A 303 -2.77 3.74 13.73
C ASP A 303 -3.21 3.07 12.43
N ASP A 304 -2.26 2.60 11.62
CA ASP A 304 -2.47 1.91 10.36
C ASP A 304 -3.21 2.72 9.29
N SER A 305 -3.29 4.04 9.50
CA SER A 305 -3.95 4.97 8.59
C SER A 305 -2.96 6.01 8.05
N PRO A 306 -2.98 6.34 6.76
CA PRO A 306 -2.09 7.35 6.21
C PRO A 306 -2.37 8.74 6.79
N TRP A 307 -1.37 9.60 6.74
CA TRP A 307 -1.44 11.00 7.16
C TRP A 307 -1.61 11.88 5.92
N VAL A 308 -2.77 12.54 5.80
CA VAL A 308 -3.11 13.34 4.62
C VAL A 308 -3.61 14.73 5.03
N GLY A 309 -3.02 15.79 4.48
CA GLY A 309 -3.46 17.17 4.70
C GLY A 309 -2.36 18.13 5.10
N ALA A 310 -2.76 19.30 5.63
CA ALA A 310 -1.84 20.32 6.13
C ALA A 310 -1.17 19.87 7.43
N VAL A 311 0.15 20.01 7.52
CA VAL A 311 0.91 19.65 8.72
C VAL A 311 0.74 20.75 9.78
N PRO A 312 0.22 20.44 10.99
CA PRO A 312 0.03 21.42 12.05
C PRO A 312 1.37 21.83 12.69
N GLU A 313 1.36 22.98 13.37
CA GLU A 313 2.56 23.49 14.08
C GLU A 313 3.04 22.56 15.19
N SER A 314 2.15 21.83 15.83
CA SER A 314 2.48 20.81 16.82
C SER A 314 3.40 19.72 16.28
N LEU A 315 3.34 19.42 14.98
CA LEU A 315 4.22 18.46 14.29
C LEU A 315 5.39 19.14 13.54
N GLY A 316 5.64 20.43 13.78
CA GLY A 316 6.71 21.19 13.10
C GLY A 316 6.33 21.73 11.74
N GLY A 317 5.02 21.73 11.42
CA GLY A 317 4.47 22.28 10.18
C GLY A 317 4.13 23.75 10.27
N GLY A 318 3.08 24.13 9.58
CA GLY A 318 2.57 25.50 9.46
C GLY A 318 2.09 25.77 8.05
N GLY A 319 1.69 27.00 7.76
CA GLY A 319 1.15 27.37 6.45
C GLY A 319 2.07 26.92 5.30
N GLY A 320 1.49 26.26 4.31
CA GLY A 320 2.21 25.79 3.12
C GLY A 320 2.93 24.44 3.23
N LEU A 321 2.92 23.76 4.39
CA LEU A 321 3.47 22.41 4.50
C LEU A 321 2.34 21.36 4.52
N TRP A 322 2.47 20.36 3.66
CA TRP A 322 1.48 19.31 3.42
C TRP A 322 2.12 17.94 3.48
N ILE A 323 1.31 16.90 3.75
CA ILE A 323 1.75 15.51 3.84
C ILE A 323 0.76 14.56 3.15
N SER A 324 1.30 13.51 2.53
CA SER A 324 0.59 12.31 2.10
C SER A 324 1.55 11.12 2.26
N ALA A 325 1.51 10.47 3.43
CA ALA A 325 2.51 9.49 3.82
C ALA A 325 1.99 8.52 4.91
N GLY A 326 2.76 7.47 5.23
CA GLY A 326 2.43 6.54 6.30
C GLY A 326 1.40 5.48 5.89
N TYR A 327 1.60 4.85 4.74
CA TYR A 327 0.62 3.93 4.13
C TYR A 327 0.62 2.51 4.71
N THR A 328 1.49 2.20 5.67
CA THR A 328 1.53 0.93 6.40
C THR A 328 1.48 -0.31 5.48
N GLY A 329 2.40 -0.36 4.49
CA GLY A 329 2.44 -1.45 3.50
C GLY A 329 1.30 -1.49 2.47
N HIS A 330 0.22 -0.71 2.68
CA HIS A 330 -1.04 -0.78 1.91
C HIS A 330 -1.23 0.43 0.96
N GLY A 331 -0.18 0.90 0.32
CA GLY A 331 -0.21 2.11 -0.51
C GLY A 331 -0.93 1.99 -1.85
N MET A 332 -0.95 0.82 -2.49
CA MET A 332 -1.47 0.65 -3.85
C MET A 332 -2.95 1.08 -4.01
N PRO A 333 -3.89 0.65 -3.16
CA PRO A 333 -5.28 1.08 -3.27
C PRO A 333 -5.58 2.44 -2.61
N VAL A 334 -4.57 3.19 -2.15
CA VAL A 334 -4.75 4.42 -1.35
C VAL A 334 -4.07 5.63 -1.97
N ALA A 335 -2.79 5.52 -2.34
CA ALA A 335 -1.91 6.66 -2.59
C ALA A 335 -2.33 7.55 -3.76
N ALA A 336 -2.89 6.99 -4.84
CA ALA A 336 -3.28 7.77 -6.01
C ALA A 336 -4.36 8.82 -5.65
N ARG A 337 -5.42 8.43 -4.97
CA ARG A 337 -6.50 9.36 -4.61
C ARG A 337 -6.15 10.25 -3.42
N THR A 338 -5.33 9.82 -2.47
CA THR A 338 -4.81 10.72 -1.42
C THR A 338 -3.91 11.79 -2.02
N GLY A 339 -3.10 11.46 -3.02
CA GLY A 339 -2.30 12.43 -3.78
C GLY A 339 -3.17 13.47 -4.50
N ILE A 340 -4.25 13.05 -5.16
CA ILE A 340 -5.22 13.95 -5.78
C ILE A 340 -5.87 14.86 -4.74
N SER A 341 -6.33 14.28 -3.63
CA SER A 341 -7.00 15.02 -2.56
C SER A 341 -6.10 16.10 -1.95
N VAL A 342 -4.85 15.74 -1.58
CA VAL A 342 -3.92 16.73 -1.02
C VAL A 342 -3.57 17.82 -2.02
N ALA A 343 -3.42 17.50 -3.31
CA ALA A 343 -3.21 18.50 -4.36
C ALA A 343 -4.42 19.45 -4.47
N GLN A 344 -5.64 18.95 -4.37
CA GLN A 344 -6.86 19.78 -4.35
C GLN A 344 -6.90 20.68 -3.11
N MET A 345 -6.51 20.17 -1.92
CA MET A 345 -6.38 20.99 -0.70
C MET A 345 -5.33 22.09 -0.88
N MET A 346 -4.15 21.79 -1.44
CA MET A 346 -3.10 22.78 -1.72
C MET A 346 -3.56 23.90 -2.66
N MET A 347 -4.51 23.60 -3.54
CA MET A 347 -5.10 24.56 -4.48
C MET A 347 -6.36 25.25 -3.94
N GLY A 348 -6.83 24.93 -2.72
CA GLY A 348 -8.11 25.43 -2.19
C GLY A 348 -9.33 24.92 -2.94
N ARG A 349 -9.25 23.72 -3.54
CA ARG A 349 -10.30 23.11 -4.38
C ARG A 349 -10.98 21.90 -3.74
N GLU A 350 -10.69 21.59 -2.49
CA GLU A 350 -11.20 20.43 -1.78
C GLU A 350 -12.73 20.42 -1.56
N LYS A 351 -13.39 21.56 -1.76
CA LYS A 351 -14.85 21.72 -1.65
C LYS A 351 -15.55 21.85 -3.01
N GLN A 352 -14.82 21.78 -4.11
CA GLN A 352 -15.41 21.84 -5.44
C GLN A 352 -16.13 20.53 -5.80
N GLU A 353 -17.11 20.63 -6.69
CA GLU A 353 -17.77 19.43 -7.23
C GLU A 353 -16.74 18.49 -7.86
N GLY A 354 -16.84 17.19 -7.55
CA GLY A 354 -15.89 16.16 -8.00
C GLY A 354 -14.57 16.12 -7.21
N ALA A 355 -14.42 16.89 -6.13
CA ALA A 355 -13.26 16.78 -5.27
C ALA A 355 -13.20 15.41 -4.57
N VAL A 356 -11.99 14.90 -4.42
CA VAL A 356 -11.74 13.63 -3.73
C VAL A 356 -11.68 13.88 -2.22
N ALA A 357 -12.75 13.53 -1.52
CA ALA A 357 -12.76 13.55 -0.06
C ALA A 357 -12.00 12.33 0.49
N VAL A 358 -11.08 12.56 1.43
CA VAL A 358 -10.44 11.48 2.19
C VAL A 358 -11.27 11.12 3.41
N PRO A 359 -11.27 9.84 3.84
CA PRO A 359 -11.85 9.43 5.12
C PRO A 359 -11.31 10.25 6.30
N GLU A 360 -12.11 10.40 7.35
CA GLU A 360 -11.69 11.14 8.55
C GLU A 360 -10.46 10.53 9.21
N GLU A 361 -10.34 9.20 9.15
CA GLU A 361 -9.21 8.43 9.68
C GLU A 361 -7.87 8.80 9.03
N TYR A 362 -7.90 9.31 7.79
CA TYR A 362 -6.71 9.70 7.05
C TYR A 362 -6.29 11.14 7.30
N LYS A 363 -7.21 11.98 7.78
CA LYS A 363 -6.92 13.40 8.00
C LYS A 363 -5.95 13.59 9.15
N ILE A 364 -4.97 14.45 8.93
CA ILE A 364 -4.10 14.92 10.00
C ILE A 364 -4.88 15.90 10.89
N SER A 365 -4.87 15.69 12.21
CA SER A 365 -5.54 16.55 13.18
C SER A 365 -4.92 16.44 14.56
N GLU A 366 -5.02 17.50 15.36
CA GLU A 366 -4.59 17.52 16.76
C GLU A 366 -5.30 16.45 17.60
N THR A 367 -6.56 16.16 17.30
CA THR A 367 -7.33 15.11 17.97
C THR A 367 -6.75 13.73 17.67
N ARG A 368 -6.43 13.45 16.41
CA ARG A 368 -5.80 12.18 16.01
C ARG A 368 -4.45 12.01 16.70
N ILE A 369 -3.62 13.05 16.75
CA ILE A 369 -2.30 13.02 17.40
C ILE A 369 -2.45 12.64 18.87
N ARG A 370 -3.34 13.32 19.61
CA ARG A 370 -3.59 13.02 21.05
C ARG A 370 -4.12 11.61 21.29
N ASN A 371 -5.00 11.11 20.41
CA ASN A 371 -5.60 9.79 20.57
C ASN A 371 -4.59 8.64 20.35
N LEU A 372 -3.43 8.95 19.74
CA LEU A 372 -2.35 7.97 19.55
C LEU A 372 -1.43 7.84 20.76
N GLU A 373 -1.51 8.77 21.71
CA GLU A 373 -0.81 8.67 22.99
C GLU A 373 -1.47 7.54 23.80
N GLY A 374 -0.76 6.40 23.94
CA GLY A 374 -1.23 5.25 24.71
C GLY A 374 -2.14 4.25 23.97
N LYS A 375 -2.26 4.33 22.66
CA LYS A 375 -2.97 3.30 21.87
C LYS A 375 -2.27 1.94 22.06
N ALA A 376 -3.00 0.94 22.58
CA ALA A 376 -2.53 -0.44 22.68
C ALA A 376 -2.60 -1.14 21.31
N GLU A 377 -1.67 -2.05 21.05
CA GLU A 377 -1.74 -2.96 19.91
C GLU A 377 -2.92 -3.93 20.08
N ARG A 378 -3.54 -4.29 18.95
CA ARG A 378 -4.68 -5.20 18.91
C ARG A 378 -4.45 -6.27 17.86
N THR A 379 -5.00 -7.45 18.12
CA THR A 379 -5.06 -8.51 17.12
C THR A 379 -6.09 -8.18 16.03
N LEU A 380 -5.91 -8.76 14.83
CA LEU A 380 -6.84 -8.59 13.71
C LEU A 380 -8.28 -8.97 14.08
N VAL A 381 -8.47 -10.03 14.88
CA VAL A 381 -9.79 -10.44 15.36
C VAL A 381 -10.44 -9.39 16.27
N GLU A 382 -9.66 -8.75 17.16
CA GLU A 382 -10.15 -7.67 18.03
C GLU A 382 -10.52 -6.42 17.22
N GLU A 383 -9.72 -6.06 16.24
CA GLU A 383 -10.01 -4.93 15.33
C GLU A 383 -11.29 -5.16 14.54
N LEU A 384 -11.45 -6.33 13.90
CA LEU A 384 -12.67 -6.67 13.17
C LEU A 384 -13.92 -6.59 14.03
N LYS A 385 -13.84 -6.97 15.32
CA LYS A 385 -14.95 -6.86 16.26
C LYS A 385 -15.30 -5.42 16.63
N MET A 386 -14.37 -4.49 16.52
CA MET A 386 -14.56 -3.08 16.89
C MET A 386 -14.99 -2.19 15.74
N LEU A 387 -14.63 -2.55 14.50
CA LEU A 387 -14.96 -1.77 13.31
C LEU A 387 -16.49 -1.56 13.18
N ASP A 388 -16.87 -0.30 12.97
CA ASP A 388 -18.27 0.13 12.76
C ASP A 388 -19.25 -0.34 13.85
N ARG A 389 -18.80 -0.48 15.10
CA ARG A 389 -19.73 -0.57 16.24
C ARG A 389 -20.48 0.75 16.36
N PRO A 390 -21.78 0.72 16.76
CA PRO A 390 -22.57 1.93 16.97
C PRO A 390 -21.98 2.82 18.07
#